data_4ddff8c2bee017ce07db69e3cef69376
#
_entry.id   4ddff8c2bee017ce07db69e3cef69376
#
_cell.length_a   1.000
_cell.length_b   1.000
_cell.length_c   1.000
_cell.angle_alpha   90.00
_cell.angle_beta   90.00
_cell.angle_gamma   90.00
#
_symmetry.space_group_name_H-M   'P 1'
#
loop_
_entity.id
_entity.type
_entity.pdbx_description
1 polymer ?
#
loop_
_entity_poly.entity_id
_entity_poly.type
_entity_poly.pdbx_seq_one_letter_code
_entity_poly.pdbx_strand_id
1 'polypeptide(L)' 'MPEKKLQDLLQTILRDDLEVEPRYYITSVRTFEEAGVLAEDRGLLVTMSDGSEYRITIVKSR' A
#
# COMPACT_ATOMS: atom_id res chain seq x y z
N MET A 1 15.11 -7.61 7.44
CA MET A 1 14.60 -7.01 6.16
C MET A 1 14.37 -5.53 6.36
N PRO A 2 14.93 -4.65 5.52
CA PRO A 2 14.65 -3.21 5.60
C PRO A 2 13.19 -2.90 5.31
N GLU A 3 12.67 -1.86 5.96
CA GLU A 3 11.26 -1.45 5.78
C GLU A 3 10.96 -1.12 4.32
N LYS A 4 11.90 -0.49 3.62
CA LYS A 4 11.70 -0.17 2.20
C LYS A 4 11.51 -1.42 1.35
N LYS A 5 12.27 -2.47 1.63
CA LYS A 5 12.14 -3.74 0.89
C LYS A 5 10.80 -4.41 1.18
N LEU A 6 10.37 -4.40 2.43
CA LEU A 6 9.06 -4.92 2.81
C LEU A 6 7.95 -4.11 2.14
N GLN A 7 8.06 -2.79 2.12
CA GLN A 7 7.13 -1.91 1.44
C GLN A 7 7.00 -2.28 -0.04
N ASP A 8 8.13 -2.44 -0.73
CA ASP A 8 8.14 -2.77 -2.16
C ASP A 8 7.52 -4.14 -2.44
N LEU A 9 7.79 -5.11 -1.57
CA LEU A 9 7.19 -6.44 -1.67
C LEU A 9 5.67 -6.38 -1.48
N LEU A 10 5.20 -5.64 -0.48
CA LEU A 10 3.77 -5.48 -0.23
C LEU A 10 3.08 -4.77 -1.39
N GLN A 11 3.71 -3.75 -1.95
CA GLN A 11 3.17 -3.05 -3.10
C GLN A 11 2.99 -4.00 -4.29
N THR A 12 3.97 -4.84 -4.55
CA THR A 12 3.90 -5.84 -5.61
C THR A 12 2.77 -6.83 -5.39
N ILE A 13 2.66 -7.36 -4.17
CA ILE A 13 1.62 -8.32 -3.81
C ILE A 13 0.22 -7.69 -3.94
N LEU A 14 0.05 -6.48 -3.47
CA LEU A 14 -1.24 -5.79 -3.49
C LEU A 14 -1.65 -5.36 -4.91
N ARG A 15 -0.69 -5.11 -5.78
CA ARG A 15 -0.95 -4.81 -7.20
C ARG A 15 -1.33 -6.04 -8.00
N ASP A 16 -1.04 -7.22 -7.48
CA ASP A 16 -1.26 -8.50 -8.14
C ASP A 16 -2.71 -8.95 -7.90
N ASP A 17 -3.62 -8.27 -8.51
CA ASP A 17 -5.04 -8.54 -8.75
C ASP A 17 -5.73 -9.52 -7.77
N LEU A 18 -5.70 -9.19 -6.48
CA LEU A 18 -6.39 -9.96 -5.46
C LEU A 18 -7.85 -9.53 -5.40
N GLU A 19 -8.68 -10.11 -6.26
CA GLU A 19 -10.13 -9.96 -6.17
C GLU A 19 -10.66 -10.78 -5.01
N VAL A 20 -10.94 -10.10 -3.89
CA VAL A 20 -11.56 -10.74 -2.73
C VAL A 20 -13.07 -10.83 -2.93
N GLU A 21 -13.66 -9.81 -3.55
CA GLU A 21 -15.09 -9.76 -3.87
C GLU A 21 -15.31 -9.02 -5.20
N PRO A 22 -16.38 -9.38 -5.98
CA PRO A 22 -16.62 -8.77 -7.29
C PRO A 22 -16.84 -7.25 -7.26
N ARG A 23 -17.20 -6.68 -6.13
CA ARG A 23 -17.51 -5.25 -5.98
C ARG A 23 -16.33 -4.44 -5.42
N TYR A 24 -15.38 -5.10 -4.80
CA TYR A 24 -14.29 -4.45 -4.09
C TYR A 24 -12.96 -4.95 -4.61
N TYR A 25 -12.24 -4.09 -5.27
CA TYR A 25 -10.89 -4.38 -5.74
C TYR A 25 -10.01 -3.16 -5.58
N ILE A 26 -8.71 -3.39 -5.58
CA ILE A 26 -7.71 -2.35 -5.45
C ILE A 26 -7.48 -1.72 -6.83
N THR A 27 -7.64 -0.40 -6.91
CA THR A 27 -7.40 0.34 -8.16
C THR A 27 -6.00 0.92 -8.22
N SER A 28 -5.39 1.20 -7.08
CA SER A 28 -4.07 1.81 -7.04
C SER A 28 -3.38 1.50 -5.72
N VAL A 29 -2.07 1.22 -5.79
CA VAL A 29 -1.21 1.07 -4.62
C VAL A 29 0.03 1.93 -4.86
N ARG A 30 0.20 2.98 -4.07
CA ARG A 30 1.33 3.89 -4.16
C ARG A 30 2.09 3.91 -2.85
N THR A 31 3.42 4.03 -2.93
CA THR A 31 4.22 4.27 -1.73
C THR A 31 3.96 5.68 -1.23
N PHE A 32 4.29 5.95 0.03
CA PHE A 32 4.19 7.31 0.58
C PHE A 32 5.02 8.29 -0.25
N GLU A 33 6.20 7.88 -0.72
CA GLU A 33 7.06 8.72 -1.55
C GLU A 33 6.39 9.06 -2.88
N GLU A 34 5.79 8.07 -3.55
CA GLU A 34 5.07 8.27 -4.81
C GLU A 34 3.87 9.19 -4.65
N ALA A 35 3.19 9.10 -3.51
CA ALA A 35 2.01 9.92 -3.22
C ALA A 35 2.35 11.30 -2.66
N GLY A 36 3.62 11.60 -2.42
CA GLY A 36 4.05 12.86 -1.83
C GLY A 36 3.71 13.01 -0.37
N VAL A 37 3.51 11.92 0.35
CA VAL A 37 3.20 11.95 1.78
C VAL A 37 4.50 12.10 2.57
N LEU A 38 4.56 13.13 3.41
CA LEU A 38 5.67 13.34 4.32
C LEU A 38 5.39 12.58 5.61
N ALA A 39 6.06 11.45 5.78
CA ALA A 39 5.92 10.60 6.96
C ALA A 39 7.29 10.09 7.38
N GLU A 40 7.49 9.89 8.68
CA GLU A 40 8.73 9.32 9.21
C GLU A 40 8.86 7.84 8.85
N ASP A 41 7.74 7.13 8.83
CA ASP A 41 7.68 5.72 8.53
C ASP A 41 7.39 5.46 7.05
N ARG A 42 7.76 4.31 6.58
CA ARG A 42 7.42 3.82 5.25
C ARG A 42 5.98 3.33 5.23
N GLY A 43 5.36 3.36 4.08
CA GLY A 43 4.00 2.87 3.96
C GLY A 43 3.43 2.96 2.56
N LEU A 44 2.17 2.57 2.46
CA LEU A 44 1.44 2.49 1.20
C LEU A 44 0.10 3.19 1.32
N LEU A 45 -0.32 3.81 0.23
CA LEU A 45 -1.68 4.31 0.06
C LEU A 45 -2.41 3.38 -0.91
N VAL A 46 -3.49 2.78 -0.45
CA VAL A 46 -4.29 1.85 -1.23
C VAL A 46 -5.61 2.51 -1.56
N THR A 47 -5.91 2.63 -2.85
CA THR A 47 -7.19 3.16 -3.32
C THR A 47 -8.06 2.01 -3.79
N MET A 48 -9.31 2.00 -3.34
CA MET A 48 -10.26 0.95 -3.66
C MET A 48 -11.21 1.39 -4.78
N SER A 49 -11.90 0.41 -5.34
CA SER A 49 -12.84 0.63 -6.46
C SER A 49 -14.01 1.56 -6.13
N ASP A 50 -14.36 1.69 -4.86
CA ASP A 50 -15.42 2.60 -4.40
C ASP A 50 -14.93 4.03 -4.16
N GLY A 51 -13.64 4.29 -4.41
CA GLY A 51 -13.03 5.60 -4.19
C GLY A 51 -12.45 5.79 -2.80
N SER A 52 -12.60 4.83 -1.91
CA SER A 52 -12.00 4.93 -0.57
C SER A 52 -10.49 4.75 -0.64
N GLU A 53 -9.78 5.38 0.30
CA GLU A 53 -8.33 5.33 0.37
C GLU A 53 -7.92 4.90 1.77
N TYR A 54 -6.99 3.97 1.84
CA TYR A 54 -6.48 3.44 3.11
C TYR A 54 -4.97 3.64 3.18
N ARG A 55 -4.50 3.92 4.38
CA ARG A 55 -3.07 4.08 4.66
C ARG A 55 -2.58 2.87 5.42
N ILE A 56 -1.53 2.24 4.92
CA ILE A 56 -0.84 1.15 5.59
C ILE A 56 0.54 1.66 5.98
N THR A 57 0.83 1.72 7.28
CA THR A 57 2.12 2.18 7.78
C THR A 57 2.96 0.99 8.22
N ILE A 58 4.22 0.97 7.82
CA ILE A 58 5.17 -0.10 8.15
C ILE A 58 6.13 0.40 9.21
N VAL A 59 6.09 -0.25 10.37
CA VAL A 59 6.95 0.09 11.50
C VAL A 59 7.73 -1.16 11.91
N LYS A 60 9.04 -1.04 11.93
CA LYS A 60 9.90 -2.15 12.35
C LYS A 60 9.87 -2.28 13.87
N SER A 61 9.49 -3.44 14.36
CA SER A 61 9.42 -3.67 15.81
C SER A 61 10.72 -4.29 16.37
N ARG A 62 11.58 -4.82 15.52
CA ARG A 62 12.88 -5.39 15.91
C ARG A 62 13.93 -5.20 14.83
#